data_b599ef66510827d149fb2cd48514f34d
#
_entry.id   b599ef66510827d149fb2cd48514f34d
#
_cell.length_a   1.000
_cell.length_b   1.000
_cell.length_c   1.000
_cell.angle_alpha   90.00
_cell.angle_beta   90.00
_cell.angle_gamma   90.00
#
_symmetry.space_group_name_H-M   'P 1'
#
loop_
_entity.id
_entity.type
_entity.pdbx_description
1 polymer ?
#
loop_
_entity_poly.entity_id
_entity_poly.type
_entity_poly.pdbx_seq_one_letter_code
_entity_poly.pdbx_strand_id
1 'polypeptide(L)'
;RIVPAGREELRRWVAQEDRSPALRDAFMVRLRAEGAVGPAGLQPEIERRLALHRAQLALYQDFERRDLAAGVPQDREGALQALVLQAGIRYESFWIDLLTQARTALELPAREAGQPPASGQV
;
A
#
# COMPACT_ATOMS: atom_id res chain seq x y z
N ARG A 1 -17.07 -18.25 15.88
CA ARG A 1 -16.79 -19.68 15.89
C ARG A 1 -17.20 -20.32 14.56
N ILE A 2 -16.25 -20.93 13.89
CA ILE A 2 -16.49 -21.51 12.56
C ILE A 2 -17.19 -22.87 12.73
N VAL A 3 -18.35 -23.02 12.11
CA VAL A 3 -19.06 -24.30 12.06
C VAL A 3 -18.35 -25.27 11.08
N PRO A 4 -18.52 -26.61 11.24
CA PRO A 4 -17.81 -27.58 10.40
C PRO A 4 -17.99 -27.39 8.90
N ALA A 5 -19.20 -27.07 8.43
CA ALA A 5 -19.47 -26.81 7.00
C ALA A 5 -18.74 -25.55 6.52
N GLY A 6 -18.69 -24.51 7.32
CA GLY A 6 -17.94 -23.29 7.03
C GLY A 6 -16.43 -23.53 6.99
N ARG A 7 -15.93 -24.38 7.87
CA ARG A 7 -14.51 -24.77 7.89
C ARG A 7 -14.10 -25.49 6.60
N GLU A 8 -14.93 -26.38 6.11
CA GLU A 8 -14.67 -27.10 4.87
C GLU A 8 -14.69 -26.15 3.65
N GLU A 9 -15.62 -25.22 3.63
CA GLU A 9 -15.67 -24.17 2.62
C GLU A 9 -14.42 -23.31 2.61
N LEU A 10 -13.92 -22.91 3.78
CA LEU A 10 -12.68 -22.16 3.92
C LEU A 10 -11.49 -22.95 3.40
N ARG A 11 -11.40 -24.25 3.71
CA ARG A 11 -10.32 -25.09 3.21
C ARG A 11 -10.27 -25.11 1.69
N ARG A 12 -11.41 -25.25 1.04
CA ARG A 12 -11.50 -25.23 -0.41
C ARG A 12 -11.07 -23.88 -0.98
N TRP A 13 -11.52 -22.80 -0.37
CA TRP A 13 -11.17 -21.45 -0.80
C TRP A 13 -9.66 -21.18 -0.66
N VAL A 14 -9.06 -21.56 0.47
CA VAL A 14 -7.63 -21.38 0.72
C VAL A 14 -6.76 -22.13 -0.30
N ALA A 15 -7.22 -23.30 -0.74
CA ALA A 15 -6.48 -24.13 -1.69
C ALA A 15 -6.67 -23.71 -3.15
N GLN A 16 -7.59 -22.79 -3.44
CA GLN A 16 -7.81 -22.31 -4.81
C GLN A 16 -6.61 -21.53 -5.33
N GLU A 17 -6.31 -21.73 -6.60
CA GLU A 17 -5.37 -20.90 -7.32
C GLU A 17 -5.98 -19.52 -7.54
N ASP A 18 -5.19 -18.51 -7.27
CA ASP A 18 -5.62 -17.13 -7.44
C ASP A 18 -4.58 -16.36 -8.25
N ARG A 19 -5.06 -15.44 -9.09
CA ARG A 19 -4.16 -14.55 -9.82
C ARG A 19 -3.71 -13.42 -8.91
N SER A 20 -2.40 -13.23 -8.82
CA SER A 20 -1.87 -12.02 -8.20
C SER A 20 -2.36 -10.79 -8.97
N PRO A 21 -2.98 -9.82 -8.30
CA PRO A 21 -3.40 -8.60 -8.98
C PRO A 21 -2.18 -7.88 -9.57
N ALA A 22 -2.31 -7.43 -10.80
CA ALA A 22 -1.31 -6.54 -11.38
C ALA A 22 -1.25 -5.24 -10.57
N LEU A 23 -0.06 -4.63 -10.48
CA LEU A 23 0.11 -3.33 -9.83
C LEU A 23 -0.51 -2.24 -10.73
N ARG A 24 -1.83 -2.22 -10.81
CA ARG A 24 -2.61 -1.24 -11.58
C ARG A 24 -3.51 -0.48 -10.63
N ASP A 25 -2.91 0.34 -9.80
CA ASP A 25 -3.67 1.22 -8.95
C ASP A 25 -4.02 2.49 -9.75
N ALA A 26 -5.26 2.95 -9.63
CA ALA A 26 -5.71 4.17 -10.29
C ALA A 26 -4.87 5.39 -9.90
N PHE A 27 -4.35 5.41 -8.69
CA PHE A 27 -3.47 6.48 -8.22
C PHE A 27 -2.16 6.52 -9.03
N MET A 28 -1.58 5.38 -9.37
CA MET A 28 -0.37 5.32 -10.20
C MET A 28 -0.60 5.92 -11.59
N VAL A 29 -1.76 5.65 -12.17
CA VAL A 29 -2.16 6.24 -13.45
C VAL A 29 -2.32 7.75 -13.31
N ARG A 30 -2.91 8.23 -12.22
CA ARG A 30 -3.06 9.65 -11.94
C ARG A 30 -1.73 10.37 -11.75
N LEU A 31 -0.76 9.72 -11.11
CA LEU A 31 0.61 10.25 -11.01
C LEU A 31 1.23 10.48 -12.39
N ARG A 32 1.12 9.51 -13.26
CA ARG A 32 1.64 9.64 -14.63
C ARG A 32 0.93 10.73 -15.41
N ALA A 33 -0.39 10.81 -15.27
CA ALA A 33 -1.18 11.83 -15.93
C ALA A 33 -0.79 13.24 -15.47
N GLU A 34 -0.61 13.45 -14.17
CA GLU A 34 -0.16 14.72 -13.59
C GLU A 34 1.19 15.14 -14.20
N GLY A 35 2.11 14.18 -14.34
CA GLY A 35 3.41 14.43 -14.99
C GLY A 35 3.29 14.86 -16.44
N ALA A 36 2.30 14.31 -17.16
CA ALA A 36 2.09 14.59 -18.57
C ALA A 36 1.39 15.93 -18.82
N VAL A 37 0.40 16.28 -18.00
CA VAL A 37 -0.46 17.46 -18.22
C VAL A 37 -0.10 18.67 -17.36
N GLY A 38 0.79 18.49 -16.39
CA GLY A 38 1.12 19.51 -15.40
C GLY A 38 0.16 19.52 -14.23
N PRO A 39 0.24 20.55 -13.35
CA PRO A 39 -0.54 20.59 -12.12
C PRO A 39 -2.05 20.46 -12.37
N ALA A 40 -2.64 19.41 -11.84
CA ALA A 40 -4.04 19.06 -12.02
C ALA A 40 -4.76 18.74 -10.69
N GLY A 41 -4.24 19.24 -9.56
CA GLY A 41 -4.88 19.10 -8.25
C GLY A 41 -4.59 17.79 -7.53
N LEU A 42 -3.53 17.09 -7.86
CA LEU A 42 -3.18 15.82 -7.21
C LEU A 42 -2.63 16.01 -5.80
N GLN A 43 -2.03 17.16 -5.49
CA GLN A 43 -1.40 17.39 -4.20
C GLN A 43 -2.35 17.23 -3.00
N PRO A 44 -3.57 17.80 -2.99
CA PRO A 44 -4.51 17.55 -1.89
C PRO A 44 -4.85 16.07 -1.72
N GLU A 45 -4.95 15.32 -2.79
CA GLU A 45 -5.20 13.89 -2.74
C GLU A 45 -4.03 13.13 -2.12
N ILE A 46 -2.80 13.53 -2.43
CA ILE A 46 -1.59 12.96 -1.80
C ILE A 46 -1.63 13.22 -0.29
N GLU A 47 -1.92 14.42 0.14
CA GLU A 47 -1.98 14.75 1.57
C GLU A 47 -3.10 13.97 2.29
N ARG A 48 -4.26 13.82 1.64
CA ARG A 48 -5.37 13.04 2.18
C ARG A 48 -4.97 11.57 2.35
N ARG A 49 -4.34 10.98 1.34
CA ARG A 49 -3.89 9.58 1.39
C ARG A 49 -2.77 9.36 2.39
N LEU A 50 -1.83 10.28 2.50
CA LEU A 50 -0.79 10.22 3.53
C LEU A 50 -1.37 10.17 4.93
N ALA A 51 -2.35 11.02 5.23
CA ALA A 51 -3.01 11.02 6.53
C ALA A 51 -3.70 9.68 6.82
N LEU A 52 -4.39 9.11 5.83
CA LEU A 52 -5.07 7.81 5.97
C LEU A 52 -4.08 6.68 6.22
N HIS A 53 -3.01 6.60 5.43
CA HIS A 53 -2.02 5.53 5.57
C HIS A 53 -1.23 5.65 6.87
N ARG A 54 -0.89 6.87 7.30
CA ARG A 54 -0.23 7.10 8.60
C ARG A 54 -1.10 6.66 9.77
N ALA A 55 -2.39 6.96 9.72
CA ALA A 55 -3.33 6.52 10.76
C ALA A 55 -3.44 4.99 10.80
N GLN A 56 -3.52 4.36 9.63
CA GLN A 56 -3.60 2.91 9.53
C GLN A 56 -2.31 2.24 10.01
N LEU A 57 -1.15 2.79 9.65
CA LEU A 57 0.14 2.30 10.12
C LEU A 57 0.25 2.38 11.65
N ALA A 58 -0.17 3.50 12.24
CA ALA A 58 -0.15 3.68 13.68
C ALA A 58 -1.01 2.62 14.39
N LEU A 59 -2.17 2.29 13.83
CA LEU A 59 -3.05 1.24 14.36
C LEU A 59 -2.37 -0.13 14.30
N TYR A 60 -1.75 -0.47 13.18
CA TYR A 60 -1.03 -1.75 13.03
C TYR A 60 0.19 -1.84 13.95
N GLN A 61 0.91 -0.75 14.13
CA GLN A 61 2.04 -0.70 15.06
C GLN A 61 1.59 -0.86 16.52
N ASP A 62 0.40 -0.41 16.85
CA ASP A 62 -0.20 -0.61 18.16
C ASP A 62 -0.51 -2.09 18.40
N PHE A 63 -1.07 -2.77 17.41
CA PHE A 63 -1.28 -4.22 17.46
C PHE A 63 0.04 -4.98 17.59
N GLU A 64 1.06 -4.55 16.85
CA GLU A 64 2.40 -5.14 16.91
C GLU A 64 2.99 -5.04 18.32
N ARG A 65 2.89 -3.89 18.96
CA ARG A 65 3.36 -3.72 20.35
C ARG A 65 2.65 -4.65 21.33
N ARG A 66 1.35 -4.84 21.15
CA ARG A 66 0.57 -5.78 21.98
C ARG A 66 1.01 -7.21 21.75
N ASP A 67 1.23 -7.58 20.51
CA ASP A 67 1.68 -8.93 20.15
C ASP A 67 3.07 -9.22 20.69
N LEU A 68 3.99 -8.26 20.61
CA LEU A 68 5.32 -8.39 21.17
C LEU A 68 5.29 -8.53 22.70
N ALA A 69 4.40 -7.81 23.35
CA ALA A 69 4.21 -7.92 24.80
C ALA A 69 3.65 -9.30 25.19
N ALA A 70 2.87 -9.93 24.33
CA ALA A 70 2.33 -11.27 24.54
C ALA A 70 3.35 -12.39 24.30
N GLY A 71 4.49 -12.08 23.64
CA GLY A 71 5.56 -13.02 23.38
C GLY A 71 5.57 -13.55 21.95
N VAL A 72 6.57 -14.40 21.66
CA VAL A 72 6.74 -15.02 20.33
C VAL A 72 5.61 -16.02 20.10
N PRO A 73 4.99 -16.04 18.90
CA PRO A 73 3.99 -17.04 18.58
C PRO A 73 4.55 -18.46 18.69
N GLN A 74 3.81 -19.34 19.38
CA GLN A 74 4.23 -20.71 19.63
C GLN A 74 3.58 -21.72 18.70
N ASP A 75 2.61 -21.31 17.91
CA ASP A 75 1.88 -22.20 17.01
C ASP A 75 1.78 -21.61 15.61
N ARG A 76 1.29 -22.43 14.70
CA ARG A 76 1.14 -22.07 13.29
C ARG A 76 0.16 -20.91 13.10
N GLU A 77 -0.95 -20.94 13.81
CA GLU A 77 -1.98 -19.89 13.70
C GLU A 77 -1.41 -18.53 14.08
N GLY A 78 -0.75 -18.45 15.23
CA GLY A 78 -0.12 -17.22 15.71
C GLY A 78 0.97 -16.71 14.76
N ALA A 79 1.77 -17.61 14.21
CA ALA A 79 2.82 -17.24 13.26
C ALA A 79 2.24 -16.65 11.97
N LEU A 80 1.14 -17.22 11.44
CA LEU A 80 0.48 -16.71 10.25
C LEU A 80 -0.23 -15.39 10.52
N GLN A 81 -0.85 -15.22 11.68
CA GLN A 81 -1.44 -13.95 12.10
C GLN A 81 -0.39 -12.84 12.20
N ALA A 82 0.77 -13.13 12.78
CA ALA A 82 1.88 -12.18 12.87
C ALA A 82 2.37 -11.78 11.48
N LEU A 83 2.46 -12.73 10.56
CA LEU A 83 2.88 -12.47 9.18
C LEU A 83 1.90 -11.55 8.45
N VAL A 84 0.59 -11.75 8.63
CA VAL A 84 -0.44 -10.87 8.05
C VAL A 84 -0.32 -9.45 8.59
N LEU A 85 -0.07 -9.30 9.90
CA LEU A 85 0.13 -7.99 10.50
C LEU A 85 1.37 -7.30 9.92
N GLN A 86 2.47 -8.03 9.78
CA GLN A 86 3.69 -7.49 9.17
C GLN A 86 3.48 -7.09 7.71
N ALA A 87 2.69 -7.86 6.96
CA ALA A 87 2.32 -7.50 5.60
C ALA A 87 1.54 -6.18 5.56
N GLY A 88 0.61 -5.98 6.49
CA GLY A 88 -0.13 -4.73 6.62
C GLY A 88 0.77 -3.54 6.91
N ILE A 89 1.73 -3.70 7.83
CA ILE A 89 2.70 -2.66 8.17
C ILE A 89 3.55 -2.29 6.95
N ARG A 90 4.04 -3.28 6.21
CA ARG A 90 4.84 -3.08 5.00
C ARG A 90 4.05 -2.41 3.89
N TYR A 91 2.78 -2.78 3.74
CA TYR A 91 1.88 -2.18 2.76
C TYR A 91 1.66 -0.70 3.04
N GLU A 92 1.35 -0.34 4.27
CA GLU A 92 1.15 1.06 4.66
C GLU A 92 2.46 1.86 4.54
N SER A 93 3.58 1.27 4.94
CA SER A 93 4.90 1.90 4.81
C SER A 93 5.27 2.15 3.35
N PHE A 94 4.97 1.22 2.46
CA PHE A 94 5.18 1.39 1.02
C PHE A 94 4.42 2.62 0.49
N TRP A 95 3.13 2.73 0.83
CA TRP A 95 2.32 3.85 0.37
C TRP A 95 2.80 5.18 0.93
N ILE A 96 3.19 5.21 2.21
CA ILE A 96 3.72 6.43 2.83
C ILE A 96 5.00 6.87 2.12
N ASP A 97 5.91 5.95 1.84
CA ASP A 97 7.16 6.25 1.12
C ASP A 97 6.87 6.75 -0.28
N LEU A 98 6.01 6.06 -1.02
CA LEU A 98 5.65 6.46 -2.38
C LEU A 98 5.00 7.85 -2.41
N LEU A 99 4.04 8.08 -1.53
CA LEU A 99 3.31 9.35 -1.47
C LEU A 99 4.22 10.51 -1.03
N THR A 100 5.16 10.25 -0.13
CA THR A 100 6.15 11.24 0.28
C THR A 100 7.07 11.61 -0.90
N GLN A 101 7.51 10.63 -1.65
CA GLN A 101 8.32 10.86 -2.86
C GLN A 101 7.52 11.60 -3.93
N ALA A 102 6.25 11.23 -4.12
CA ALA A 102 5.36 11.91 -5.06
C ALA A 102 5.17 13.37 -4.68
N ARG A 103 4.97 13.66 -3.39
CA ARG A 103 4.85 15.04 -2.90
C ARG A 103 6.10 15.86 -3.23
N THR A 104 7.27 15.31 -3.04
CA THR A 104 8.54 15.95 -3.39
C THR A 104 8.66 16.16 -4.89
N ALA A 105 8.27 15.15 -5.69
CA ALA A 105 8.34 15.23 -7.13
C ALA A 105 7.42 16.31 -7.71
N LEU A 106 6.27 16.55 -7.08
CA LEU A 106 5.35 17.62 -7.51
C LEU A 106 5.91 19.03 -7.31
N GLU A 107 6.94 19.19 -6.49
CA GLU A 107 7.63 20.47 -6.29
C GLU A 107 8.58 20.80 -7.45
N LEU A 108 8.93 19.82 -8.29
CA LEU A 108 9.75 20.04 -9.47
C LEU A 108 8.98 20.85 -10.51
N PRO A 109 9.67 21.72 -11.28
CA PRO A 109 8.96 22.52 -12.28
C PRO A 109 8.30 21.64 -13.33
N ALA A 110 7.06 22.00 -13.69
CA ALA A 110 6.35 21.36 -14.78
C ALA A 110 7.07 21.66 -16.11
N ARG A 111 7.02 20.70 -17.05
CA ARG A 111 7.56 20.91 -18.38
C ARG A 111 6.75 21.99 -19.09
N GLU A 112 7.44 22.91 -19.76
CA GLU A 112 6.77 23.89 -20.61
C GLU A 112 6.13 23.22 -21.83
N ALA A 113 4.97 23.76 -22.24
CA ALA A 113 4.30 23.27 -23.44
C ALA A 113 5.22 23.39 -24.66
N GLY A 114 5.43 22.31 -25.39
CA GLY A 114 6.28 22.26 -26.59
C GLY A 114 7.73 21.86 -26.35
N GLN A 115 8.19 21.66 -25.14
CA GLN A 115 9.51 21.10 -24.91
C GLN A 115 9.55 19.60 -25.21
N PRO A 116 10.55 19.12 -25.97
CA PRO A 116 10.70 17.70 -26.19
C PRO A 116 11.05 16.98 -24.89
N PRO A 117 10.72 15.70 -24.78
CA PRO A 117 11.15 14.91 -23.61
C PRO A 117 12.66 14.95 -23.48
N ALA A 118 13.16 15.08 -22.26
CA ALA A 118 14.58 14.97 -21.98
C ALA A 118 15.11 13.68 -22.63
N SER A 119 16.19 13.80 -23.40
CA SER A 119 16.73 12.69 -24.18
C SER A 119 17.01 11.50 -23.30
N GLY A 120 16.26 10.47 -23.52
CA GLY A 120 16.49 9.11 -23.21
C GLY A 120 17.56 8.75 -22.20
N GLN A 121 17.19 8.78 -20.95
CA GLN A 121 17.82 7.86 -20.04
C GLN A 121 16.72 6.99 -19.47
N VAL A 122 16.78 5.78 -19.88
CA VAL A 122 15.98 4.70 -19.29
C VAL A 122 16.44 4.46 -17.87
#